data_223dbadf6637271080f1d9985954038f
#
_entry.id   223dbadf6637271080f1d9985954038f
#
_cell.length_a   1.000
_cell.length_b   1.000
_cell.length_c   1.000
_cell.angle_alpha   90.00
_cell.angle_beta   90.00
_cell.angle_gamma   90.00
#
_symmetry.space_group_name_H-M   'P 1'
#
loop_
_entity.id
_entity.type
_entity.pdbx_description
1 polymer ?
#
loop_
_entity_poly.entity_id
_entity_poly.type
_entity_poly.pdbx_seq_one_letter_code
_entity_poly.pdbx_strand_id
1 'polypeptide(L)'
;MSNDSDFDFGETLTAKSDQLNADDLVGGPITVQIIDAKRGDSPEQPLVLRLSGDHRPWKPCKTARRILAACVGSTNTGALIGRWVRLYRDPDVTWAGKAVGGIRVDGMSGMDKPITIALALNKKAKAEHRIVPIRPPADDKPAPPADPLADLAALLDSHGLTVADLDQQAADGGKPPPSTMDSASLARVVGYLRTEPGRAKLADLRASLDTES
;
A
#
# COMPACT_ATOMS: atom_id res chain seq x y z
N MET A 1 -10.66 38.38 -9.93
CA MET A 1 -9.48 37.99 -10.71
C MET A 1 -8.68 37.03 -9.84
N SER A 2 -8.86 35.73 -10.03
CA SER A 2 -8.11 34.73 -9.30
C SER A 2 -6.66 34.80 -9.75
N ASN A 3 -5.74 34.89 -8.79
CA ASN A 3 -4.31 34.98 -9.05
C ASN A 3 -3.84 33.60 -9.53
N ASP A 4 -3.68 33.43 -10.85
CA ASP A 4 -3.27 32.20 -11.54
C ASP A 4 -1.77 31.88 -11.34
N SER A 5 -1.13 32.55 -10.39
CA SER A 5 0.32 32.44 -10.12
C SER A 5 0.67 31.56 -8.92
N ASP A 6 -0.32 31.02 -8.20
CA ASP A 6 -0.10 30.11 -7.08
C ASP A 6 -0.75 28.76 -7.40
N PHE A 7 0.01 27.83 -7.99
CA PHE A 7 -0.41 26.46 -8.27
C PHE A 7 0.62 25.48 -7.74
N ASP A 8 0.17 24.32 -7.33
CA ASP A 8 1.04 23.21 -6.95
C ASP A 8 1.73 22.64 -8.21
N PHE A 9 3.01 22.90 -8.36
CA PHE A 9 3.80 22.38 -9.49
C PHE A 9 4.28 20.93 -9.28
N GLY A 10 3.88 20.25 -8.20
CA GLY A 10 4.24 18.87 -7.88
C GLY A 10 3.91 17.91 -9.02
N GLU A 11 2.77 18.09 -9.70
CA GLU A 11 2.40 17.28 -10.86
C GLU A 11 3.40 17.41 -12.03
N THR A 12 4.09 18.54 -12.15
CA THR A 12 5.08 18.77 -13.21
C THR A 12 6.40 18.04 -12.97
N LEU A 13 6.66 17.63 -11.73
CA LEU A 13 7.86 16.87 -11.31
C LEU A 13 7.71 15.37 -11.58
N THR A 14 6.49 14.91 -11.84
CA THR A 14 6.24 13.51 -12.10
C THR A 14 6.76 13.12 -13.49
N ALA A 15 7.69 12.17 -13.55
CA ALA A 15 8.17 11.64 -14.82
C ALA A 15 6.99 11.08 -15.65
N LYS A 16 6.93 11.39 -16.95
CA LYS A 16 5.94 10.87 -17.90
C LYS A 16 6.19 9.38 -18.22
N SER A 17 6.45 8.57 -17.24
CA SER A 17 6.73 7.14 -17.36
C SER A 17 5.55 6.31 -16.87
N ASP A 18 5.28 5.21 -17.54
CA ASP A 18 4.26 4.22 -17.15
C ASP A 18 4.75 3.26 -16.05
N GLN A 19 5.96 3.47 -15.52
CA GLN A 19 6.60 2.60 -14.53
C GLN A 19 7.28 3.39 -13.42
N LEU A 20 7.51 2.72 -12.29
CA LEU A 20 8.33 3.24 -11.19
C LEU A 20 9.79 3.40 -11.66
N ASN A 21 10.35 4.58 -11.48
CA ASN A 21 11.71 4.92 -11.86
C ASN A 21 12.60 5.15 -10.62
N ALA A 22 13.92 5.13 -10.83
CA ALA A 22 14.87 5.39 -9.76
C ALA A 22 14.70 6.77 -9.14
N ASP A 23 14.30 7.77 -9.92
CA ASP A 23 14.10 9.15 -9.45
C ASP A 23 12.87 9.30 -8.54
N ASP A 24 11.89 8.39 -8.63
CA ASP A 24 10.76 8.35 -7.69
C ASP A 24 11.21 7.95 -6.27
N LEU A 25 12.42 7.40 -6.12
CA LEU A 25 13.01 6.96 -4.86
C LEU A 25 14.12 7.91 -4.35
N VAL A 26 14.22 9.12 -4.86
CA VAL A 26 15.17 10.14 -4.38
C VAL A 26 14.87 10.53 -2.93
N GLY A 27 13.60 10.51 -2.55
CA GLY A 27 13.15 10.79 -1.17
C GLY A 27 13.51 9.70 -0.15
N GLY A 28 14.04 8.56 -0.59
CA GLY A 28 14.44 7.44 0.25
C GLY A 28 13.83 6.10 -0.17
N PRO A 29 14.20 5.01 0.52
CA PRO A 29 13.66 3.69 0.27
C PRO A 29 12.16 3.62 0.55
N ILE A 30 11.43 2.84 -0.25
CA ILE A 30 10.02 2.52 -0.01
C ILE A 30 9.88 1.03 0.33
N THR A 31 8.93 0.71 1.20
CA THR A 31 8.54 -0.67 1.51
C THR A 31 7.12 -0.88 1.02
N VAL A 32 6.95 -1.75 0.04
CA VAL A 32 5.67 -1.98 -0.67
C VAL A 32 5.38 -3.46 -0.81
N GLN A 33 4.10 -3.82 -0.93
CA GLN A 33 3.69 -5.18 -1.19
C GLN A 33 3.55 -5.42 -2.70
N ILE A 34 3.99 -6.57 -3.18
CA ILE A 34 3.72 -7.03 -4.54
C ILE A 34 2.31 -7.62 -4.56
N ILE A 35 1.37 -6.92 -5.20
CA ILE A 35 -0.05 -7.31 -5.22
C ILE A 35 -0.44 -8.07 -6.50
N ASP A 36 0.33 -7.93 -7.57
CA ASP A 36 0.10 -8.63 -8.82
C ASP A 36 1.41 -8.73 -9.63
N ALA A 37 1.51 -9.73 -10.49
CA ALA A 37 2.67 -9.97 -11.36
C ALA A 37 2.21 -10.42 -12.74
N LYS A 38 2.61 -9.68 -13.77
CA LYS A 38 2.24 -9.93 -15.16
C LYS A 38 3.47 -10.09 -16.05
N ARG A 39 3.26 -10.77 -17.18
CA ARG A 39 4.26 -10.76 -18.24
C ARG A 39 4.33 -9.36 -18.87
N GLY A 40 5.53 -8.85 -19.05
CA GLY A 40 5.77 -7.59 -19.75
C GLY A 40 5.74 -7.76 -21.27
N ASP A 41 5.53 -6.67 -21.96
CA ASP A 41 5.33 -6.63 -23.42
C ASP A 41 6.65 -6.67 -24.19
N SER A 42 7.79 -6.48 -23.51
CA SER A 42 9.11 -6.49 -24.16
C SER A 42 10.06 -7.54 -23.55
N PRO A 43 10.98 -8.09 -24.35
CA PRO A 43 12.02 -9.02 -23.88
C PRO A 43 12.95 -8.38 -22.83
N GLU A 44 13.17 -7.07 -22.90
CA GLU A 44 14.01 -6.30 -21.97
C GLU A 44 13.34 -6.17 -20.60
N GLN A 45 12.01 -6.01 -20.59
CA GLN A 45 11.17 -5.86 -19.39
C GLN A 45 10.10 -6.96 -19.30
N PRO A 46 10.49 -8.24 -19.20
CA PRO A 46 9.56 -9.38 -19.30
C PRO A 46 8.71 -9.60 -18.07
N LEU A 47 8.85 -8.78 -17.02
CA LEU A 47 8.10 -8.87 -15.76
C LEU A 47 7.62 -7.49 -15.35
N VAL A 48 6.33 -7.38 -15.08
CA VAL A 48 5.67 -6.19 -14.52
C VAL A 48 5.08 -6.57 -13.17
N LEU A 49 5.47 -5.86 -12.12
CA LEU A 49 4.96 -6.05 -10.76
C LEU A 49 4.10 -4.85 -10.38
N ARG A 50 2.86 -5.10 -9.99
CA ARG A 50 2.00 -4.10 -9.40
C ARG A 50 2.27 -4.05 -7.89
N LEU A 51 2.44 -2.84 -7.37
CA LEU A 51 2.79 -2.58 -5.99
C LEU A 51 1.58 -2.03 -5.22
N SER A 52 1.56 -2.20 -3.90
CA SER A 52 0.57 -1.59 -3.02
C SER A 52 0.73 -0.06 -2.97
N GLY A 53 -0.35 0.64 -2.60
CA GLY A 53 -0.40 2.11 -2.63
C GLY A 53 -0.52 2.66 -4.06
N ASP A 54 -0.37 3.96 -4.21
CA ASP A 54 -0.52 4.67 -5.50
C ASP A 54 0.76 4.66 -6.34
N HIS A 55 1.59 3.63 -6.18
CA HIS A 55 2.81 3.50 -6.93
C HIS A 55 2.56 2.96 -8.34
N ARG A 56 3.30 3.53 -9.32
CA ARG A 56 3.34 3.00 -10.67
C ARG A 56 3.89 1.57 -10.67
N PRO A 57 3.52 0.73 -11.66
CA PRO A 57 4.05 -0.63 -11.78
C PRO A 57 5.58 -0.63 -11.84
N TRP A 58 6.20 -1.57 -11.17
CA TRP A 58 7.65 -1.76 -11.25
C TRP A 58 8.01 -2.82 -12.29
N LYS A 59 8.90 -2.45 -13.20
CA LYS A 59 9.47 -3.36 -14.20
C LYS A 59 10.94 -3.68 -13.80
N PRO A 60 11.17 -4.74 -13.00
CA PRO A 60 12.49 -5.00 -12.43
C PRO A 60 13.52 -5.38 -13.48
N CYS A 61 14.71 -4.78 -13.38
CA CYS A 61 15.85 -5.13 -14.21
C CYS A 61 16.33 -6.57 -13.95
N LYS A 62 17.17 -7.12 -14.83
CA LYS A 62 17.66 -8.51 -14.73
C LYS A 62 18.30 -8.83 -13.37
N THR A 63 19.07 -7.90 -12.79
CA THR A 63 19.68 -8.06 -11.46
C THR A 63 18.60 -8.18 -10.39
N ALA A 64 17.62 -7.28 -10.38
CA ALA A 64 16.53 -7.31 -9.42
C ALA A 64 15.70 -8.60 -9.54
N ARG A 65 15.40 -9.07 -10.77
CA ARG A 65 14.69 -10.34 -10.99
C ARG A 65 15.45 -11.56 -10.43
N ARG A 66 16.78 -11.58 -10.56
CA ARG A 66 17.62 -12.65 -9.98
C ARG A 66 17.59 -12.61 -8.46
N ILE A 67 17.61 -11.41 -7.87
CA ILE A 67 17.49 -11.22 -6.41
C ILE A 67 16.14 -11.74 -5.94
N LEU A 68 15.04 -11.31 -6.56
CA LEU A 68 13.70 -11.75 -6.21
C LEU A 68 13.56 -13.27 -6.27
N ALA A 69 14.02 -13.90 -7.37
CA ALA A 69 13.97 -15.34 -7.53
C ALA A 69 14.76 -16.09 -6.43
N ALA A 70 15.93 -15.57 -6.06
CA ALA A 70 16.74 -16.18 -5.01
C ALA A 70 16.10 -16.01 -3.61
N CYS A 71 15.45 -14.87 -3.34
CA CYS A 71 14.73 -14.63 -2.09
C CYS A 71 13.56 -15.58 -1.86
N VAL A 72 12.80 -15.89 -2.92
CA VAL A 72 11.62 -16.78 -2.83
C VAL A 72 11.96 -18.25 -3.14
N GLY A 73 13.19 -18.54 -3.59
CA GLY A 73 13.59 -19.89 -4.01
C GLY A 73 12.82 -20.43 -5.24
N SER A 74 12.25 -19.54 -6.06
CA SER A 74 11.39 -19.91 -7.19
C SER A 74 11.46 -18.86 -8.31
N THR A 75 11.23 -19.29 -9.54
CA THR A 75 11.01 -18.42 -10.70
C THR A 75 9.54 -18.22 -11.04
N ASN A 76 8.63 -18.83 -10.27
CA ASN A 76 7.19 -18.65 -10.45
C ASN A 76 6.75 -17.31 -9.84
N THR A 77 6.04 -16.50 -10.62
CA THR A 77 5.55 -15.18 -10.19
C THR A 77 4.57 -15.25 -9.03
N GLY A 78 3.81 -16.34 -8.89
CA GLY A 78 2.93 -16.56 -7.74
C GLY A 78 3.64 -16.55 -6.39
N ALA A 79 4.93 -16.94 -6.35
CA ALA A 79 5.73 -16.89 -5.13
C ALA A 79 6.10 -15.45 -4.69
N LEU A 80 5.95 -14.48 -5.57
CA LEU A 80 6.20 -13.06 -5.29
C LEU A 80 4.96 -12.35 -4.76
N ILE A 81 3.76 -12.79 -5.15
CA ILE A 81 2.51 -12.13 -4.77
C ILE A 81 2.32 -12.23 -3.26
N GLY A 82 1.93 -11.10 -2.63
CA GLY A 82 1.78 -10.98 -1.19
C GLY A 82 3.08 -10.69 -0.43
N ARG A 83 4.24 -10.77 -1.09
CA ARG A 83 5.52 -10.43 -0.46
C ARG A 83 5.72 -8.93 -0.36
N TRP A 84 6.26 -8.48 0.74
CA TRP A 84 6.74 -7.11 0.93
C TRP A 84 8.17 -7.02 0.47
N VAL A 85 8.51 -5.95 -0.24
CA VAL A 85 9.87 -5.66 -0.72
C VAL A 85 10.24 -4.25 -0.33
N ARG A 86 11.50 -4.06 0.07
CA ARG A 86 12.07 -2.74 0.25
C ARG A 86 12.91 -2.39 -0.96
N LEU A 87 12.50 -1.32 -1.64
CA LEU A 87 13.10 -0.80 -2.86
C LEU A 87 13.88 0.47 -2.53
N TYR A 88 15.08 0.61 -3.07
CA TYR A 88 15.91 1.81 -2.92
C TYR A 88 16.54 2.22 -4.23
N ARG A 89 16.91 3.51 -4.33
CA ARG A 89 17.68 4.06 -5.43
C ARG A 89 19.16 3.77 -5.22
N ASP A 90 19.76 3.07 -6.17
CA ASP A 90 21.20 2.86 -6.26
C ASP A 90 21.77 3.88 -7.28
N PRO A 91 22.49 4.93 -6.83
CA PRO A 91 22.98 5.98 -7.71
C PRO A 91 24.09 5.49 -8.65
N ASP A 92 24.77 4.40 -8.31
CA ASP A 92 25.94 3.88 -9.06
C ASP A 92 25.54 3.05 -10.27
N VAL A 93 24.23 2.84 -10.49
CA VAL A 93 23.74 2.15 -11.68
C VAL A 93 23.98 3.01 -12.91
N THR A 94 24.77 2.48 -13.83
CA THR A 94 25.11 3.16 -15.09
C THR A 94 24.37 2.56 -16.28
N TRP A 95 24.01 3.41 -17.22
CA TRP A 95 23.55 3.04 -18.56
C TRP A 95 24.29 3.84 -19.61
N ALA A 96 24.83 3.16 -20.63
CA ALA A 96 25.65 3.79 -21.66
C ALA A 96 26.78 4.68 -21.09
N GLY A 97 27.40 4.26 -19.96
CA GLY A 97 28.50 4.98 -19.32
C GLY A 97 28.09 6.19 -18.47
N LYS A 98 26.80 6.51 -18.37
CA LYS A 98 26.28 7.59 -17.52
C LYS A 98 25.62 6.99 -16.28
N ALA A 99 25.86 7.60 -15.11
CA ALA A 99 25.16 7.25 -13.87
C ALA A 99 23.70 7.75 -13.97
N VAL A 100 22.78 6.82 -14.18
CA VAL A 100 21.34 7.12 -14.31
C VAL A 100 20.57 6.72 -13.06
N GLY A 101 21.23 5.99 -12.14
CA GLY A 101 20.57 5.37 -11.02
C GLY A 101 19.74 4.16 -11.42
N GLY A 102 19.36 3.36 -10.43
CA GLY A 102 18.53 2.18 -10.66
C GLY A 102 17.81 1.74 -9.39
N ILE A 103 16.73 0.99 -9.56
CA ILE A 103 15.98 0.43 -8.41
C ILE A 103 16.60 -0.90 -8.01
N ARG A 104 16.91 -1.05 -6.71
CA ARG A 104 17.45 -2.26 -6.09
C ARG A 104 16.54 -2.72 -4.96
N VAL A 105 16.71 -3.99 -4.57
CA VAL A 105 16.04 -4.62 -3.44
C VAL A 105 17.08 -4.89 -2.36
N ASP A 106 16.83 -4.48 -1.13
CA ASP A 106 17.66 -4.79 0.03
C ASP A 106 16.90 -5.48 1.16
N GLY A 107 15.58 -5.64 1.02
CA GLY A 107 14.75 -6.35 1.98
C GLY A 107 13.56 -7.04 1.33
N MET A 108 13.19 -8.22 1.88
CA MET A 108 12.01 -8.97 1.44
C MET A 108 11.38 -9.71 2.60
N SER A 109 10.05 -9.79 2.63
CA SER A 109 9.31 -10.55 3.64
C SER A 109 9.28 -12.04 3.34
N GLY A 110 9.08 -12.85 4.39
CA GLY A 110 8.97 -14.32 4.27
C GLY A 110 10.31 -14.99 4.02
N MET A 111 11.39 -14.35 4.40
CA MET A 111 12.72 -14.94 4.50
C MET A 111 13.05 -15.18 5.97
N ASP A 112 13.69 -16.31 6.29
CA ASP A 112 14.09 -16.67 7.66
C ASP A 112 15.40 -15.99 8.08
N LYS A 113 16.31 -15.76 7.12
CA LYS A 113 17.63 -15.20 7.33
C LYS A 113 18.07 -14.33 6.16
N PRO A 114 19.01 -13.39 6.41
CA PRO A 114 19.62 -12.62 5.32
C PRO A 114 20.31 -13.53 4.30
N ILE A 115 20.24 -13.14 3.04
CA ILE A 115 21.01 -13.79 1.96
C ILE A 115 21.95 -12.78 1.32
N THR A 116 23.11 -13.25 0.87
CA THR A 116 24.05 -12.46 0.06
C THR A 116 24.21 -13.14 -1.28
N ILE A 117 24.02 -12.37 -2.34
CA ILE A 117 24.06 -12.87 -3.72
C ILE A 117 25.12 -12.09 -4.49
N ALA A 118 26.13 -12.78 -4.98
CA ALA A 118 27.12 -12.19 -5.86
C ALA A 118 26.63 -12.23 -7.32
N LEU A 119 26.29 -11.08 -7.88
CA LEU A 119 25.86 -10.95 -9.26
C LEU A 119 26.88 -10.20 -10.11
N ALA A 120 27.08 -10.64 -11.36
CA ALA A 120 27.98 -9.98 -12.27
C ALA A 120 27.48 -8.58 -12.62
N LEU A 121 28.28 -7.56 -12.34
CA LEU A 121 28.09 -6.19 -12.83
C LEU A 121 28.50 -6.08 -14.30
N ASN A 122 29.65 -6.70 -14.63
CA ASN A 122 30.19 -6.78 -15.98
C ASN A 122 31.05 -8.06 -16.07
N LYS A 123 31.76 -8.26 -17.20
CA LYS A 123 32.61 -9.45 -17.43
C LYS A 123 33.76 -9.60 -16.41
N LYS A 124 34.15 -8.53 -15.71
CA LYS A 124 35.32 -8.50 -14.80
C LYS A 124 35.00 -8.28 -13.34
N ALA A 125 33.76 -7.84 -12.99
CA ALA A 125 33.40 -7.48 -11.63
C ALA A 125 32.06 -8.10 -11.22
N LYS A 126 31.99 -8.53 -9.96
CA LYS A 126 30.76 -8.97 -9.29
C LYS A 126 30.41 -7.97 -8.18
N ALA A 127 29.13 -7.67 -8.01
CA ALA A 127 28.64 -6.97 -6.83
C ALA A 127 27.92 -7.93 -5.90
N GLU A 128 28.13 -7.76 -4.63
CA GLU A 128 27.39 -8.47 -3.60
C GLU A 128 26.15 -7.67 -3.25
N HIS A 129 25.02 -8.35 -3.29
CA HIS A 129 23.71 -7.81 -2.87
C HIS A 129 23.28 -8.55 -1.61
N ARG A 130 23.23 -7.83 -0.49
CA ARG A 130 22.70 -8.36 0.76
C ARG A 130 21.25 -7.97 0.89
N ILE A 131 20.40 -8.97 1.05
CA ILE A 131 18.96 -8.80 1.25
C ILE A 131 18.61 -9.31 2.65
N VAL A 132 17.90 -8.49 3.42
CA VAL A 132 17.51 -8.83 4.78
C VAL A 132 16.03 -9.20 4.86
N PRO A 133 15.64 -10.08 5.79
CA PRO A 133 14.24 -10.28 6.12
C PRO A 133 13.62 -8.96 6.59
N ILE A 134 12.46 -8.61 6.05
CA ILE A 134 11.67 -7.48 6.53
C ILE A 134 10.30 -7.96 7.01
N ARG A 135 9.73 -7.22 7.95
CA ARG A 135 8.33 -7.37 8.33
C ARG A 135 7.48 -6.37 7.55
N PRO A 136 6.22 -6.71 7.25
CA PRO A 136 5.27 -5.71 6.77
C PRO A 136 5.29 -4.48 7.68
N PRO A 137 5.14 -3.26 7.15
CA PRO A 137 4.89 -2.08 7.97
C PRO A 137 3.72 -2.36 8.92
N ALA A 138 3.81 -1.89 10.14
CA ALA A 138 2.78 -2.16 11.16
C ALA A 138 1.41 -1.57 10.75
N ASP A 139 1.44 -0.49 9.97
CA ASP A 139 0.26 0.22 9.47
C ASP A 139 -0.32 -0.35 8.17
N ASP A 140 0.44 -1.23 7.49
CA ASP A 140 0.07 -1.87 6.22
C ASP A 140 -0.20 -3.38 6.36
N LYS A 141 -0.47 -3.86 7.57
CA LYS A 141 -1.19 -5.12 7.68
C LYS A 141 -2.47 -4.89 6.85
N PRO A 142 -2.78 -5.70 5.79
CA PRO A 142 -4.10 -5.65 5.22
C PRO A 142 -5.03 -5.78 6.43
N ALA A 143 -5.82 -4.75 6.68
CA ALA A 143 -6.83 -4.84 7.72
C ALA A 143 -7.52 -6.17 7.46
N PRO A 144 -7.68 -7.06 8.45
CA PRO A 144 -8.48 -8.26 8.28
C PRO A 144 -9.74 -7.78 7.57
N PRO A 145 -10.26 -8.52 6.54
CA PRO A 145 -11.36 -8.01 5.72
C PRO A 145 -12.30 -7.32 6.68
N ALA A 146 -12.43 -6.00 6.52
CA ALA A 146 -12.99 -5.16 7.56
C ALA A 146 -14.31 -5.82 7.94
N ASP A 147 -14.42 -6.31 9.17
CA ASP A 147 -15.71 -6.66 9.70
C ASP A 147 -16.40 -5.30 9.92
N PRO A 148 -17.29 -4.88 9.00
CA PRO A 148 -17.86 -3.56 9.07
C PRO A 148 -18.65 -3.35 10.38
N LEU A 149 -19.01 -4.45 11.05
CA LEU A 149 -19.67 -4.42 12.35
C LEU A 149 -18.65 -4.11 13.47
N ALA A 150 -17.47 -4.69 13.42
CA ALA A 150 -16.38 -4.36 14.35
C ALA A 150 -15.89 -2.92 14.14
N ASP A 151 -15.78 -2.47 12.88
CA ASP A 151 -15.45 -1.08 12.53
C ASP A 151 -16.51 -0.08 13.03
N LEU A 152 -17.80 -0.44 12.91
CA LEU A 152 -18.89 0.34 13.46
C LEU A 152 -18.81 0.42 14.99
N ALA A 153 -18.63 -0.71 15.66
CA ALA A 153 -18.52 -0.77 17.11
C ALA A 153 -17.39 0.10 17.65
N ALA A 154 -16.18 0.02 17.03
CA ALA A 154 -15.03 0.84 17.41
C ALA A 154 -15.28 2.35 17.17
N LEU A 155 -15.96 2.71 16.08
CA LEU A 155 -16.33 4.10 15.81
C LEU A 155 -17.31 4.64 16.85
N LEU A 156 -18.35 3.88 17.19
CA LEU A 156 -19.37 4.26 18.18
C LEU A 156 -18.78 4.36 19.58
N ASP A 157 -17.90 3.42 19.96
CA ASP A 157 -17.20 3.44 21.26
C ASP A 157 -16.40 4.75 21.44
N SER A 158 -15.74 5.23 20.38
CA SER A 158 -15.02 6.51 20.42
C SER A 158 -15.92 7.74 20.68
N HIS A 159 -17.24 7.59 20.48
CA HIS A 159 -18.27 8.60 20.78
C HIS A 159 -19.10 8.27 22.03
N GLY A 160 -18.72 7.23 22.80
CA GLY A 160 -19.45 6.77 23.98
C GLY A 160 -20.80 6.16 23.66
N LEU A 161 -20.95 5.58 22.47
CA LEU A 161 -22.17 4.93 21.96
C LEU A 161 -21.92 3.44 21.72
N THR A 162 -22.98 2.66 21.66
CA THR A 162 -22.95 1.23 21.30
C THR A 162 -23.69 0.97 20.00
N VAL A 163 -23.48 -0.22 19.41
CA VAL A 163 -24.25 -0.64 18.23
C VAL A 163 -25.75 -0.73 18.58
N ALA A 164 -26.09 -1.13 19.80
CA ALA A 164 -27.48 -1.21 20.25
C ALA A 164 -28.17 0.16 20.26
N ASP A 165 -27.47 1.23 20.65
CA ASP A 165 -28.03 2.60 20.64
C ASP A 165 -28.36 3.03 19.20
N LEU A 166 -27.51 2.69 18.26
CA LEU A 166 -27.74 3.01 16.85
C LEU A 166 -28.85 2.13 16.23
N ASP A 167 -28.94 0.87 16.63
CA ASP A 167 -30.02 -0.04 16.22
C ASP A 167 -31.39 0.46 16.72
N GLN A 168 -31.45 0.93 17.97
CA GLN A 168 -32.67 1.50 18.55
C GLN A 168 -33.09 2.76 17.81
N GLN A 169 -32.17 3.68 17.57
CA GLN A 169 -32.43 4.90 16.79
C GLN A 169 -32.91 4.60 15.35
N ALA A 170 -32.32 3.57 14.72
CA ALA A 170 -32.74 3.15 13.39
C ALA A 170 -34.17 2.60 13.41
N ALA A 171 -34.52 1.79 14.42
CA ALA A 171 -35.86 1.23 14.60
C ALA A 171 -36.90 2.32 14.85
N ASP A 172 -36.60 3.31 15.69
CA ASP A 172 -37.46 4.47 15.95
C ASP A 172 -37.71 5.31 14.70
N GLY A 173 -36.70 5.37 13.82
CA GLY A 173 -36.79 6.03 12.51
C GLY A 173 -37.37 5.16 11.39
N GLY A 174 -37.85 3.95 11.68
CA GLY A 174 -38.41 3.02 10.68
C GLY A 174 -37.36 2.50 9.68
N LYS A 175 -36.09 2.45 10.05
CA LYS A 175 -34.97 1.98 9.24
C LYS A 175 -34.46 0.63 9.72
N PRO A 176 -33.87 -0.20 8.84
CA PRO A 176 -33.27 -1.45 9.27
C PRO A 176 -32.10 -1.21 10.24
N PRO A 177 -32.02 -1.98 11.34
CA PRO A 177 -30.93 -1.88 12.29
C PRO A 177 -29.57 -2.21 11.64
N PRO A 178 -28.52 -1.41 11.88
CA PRO A 178 -27.18 -1.67 11.37
C PRO A 178 -26.66 -3.09 11.64
N SER A 179 -26.95 -3.66 12.81
CA SER A 179 -26.55 -5.04 13.15
C SER A 179 -27.11 -6.12 12.23
N THR A 180 -28.18 -5.84 11.48
CA THR A 180 -28.86 -6.77 10.56
C THR A 180 -28.49 -6.54 9.10
N MET A 181 -27.67 -5.52 8.79
CA MET A 181 -27.28 -5.18 7.43
C MET A 181 -26.22 -6.13 6.88
N ASP A 182 -26.21 -6.32 5.55
CA ASP A 182 -25.10 -6.96 4.86
C ASP A 182 -23.81 -6.12 4.94
N SER A 183 -22.65 -6.79 4.79
CA SER A 183 -21.34 -6.15 4.92
C SER A 183 -21.15 -4.92 4.01
N ALA A 184 -21.72 -4.92 2.80
CA ALA A 184 -21.55 -3.81 1.86
C ALA A 184 -22.39 -2.59 2.26
N SER A 185 -23.60 -2.82 2.77
CA SER A 185 -24.49 -1.78 3.31
C SER A 185 -23.93 -1.19 4.60
N LEU A 186 -23.42 -2.04 5.49
CA LEU A 186 -22.82 -1.62 6.75
C LEU A 186 -21.54 -0.80 6.51
N ALA A 187 -20.67 -1.19 5.55
CA ALA A 187 -19.50 -0.41 5.19
C ALA A 187 -19.86 1.01 4.70
N ARG A 188 -20.98 1.17 3.99
CA ARG A 188 -21.50 2.50 3.59
C ARG A 188 -21.95 3.33 4.78
N VAL A 189 -22.60 2.71 5.77
CA VAL A 189 -23.00 3.38 7.01
C VAL A 189 -21.77 3.86 7.78
N VAL A 190 -20.76 3.01 7.97
CA VAL A 190 -19.49 3.37 8.61
C VAL A 190 -18.80 4.52 7.86
N GLY A 191 -18.74 4.44 6.52
CA GLY A 191 -18.19 5.50 5.68
C GLY A 191 -18.91 6.84 5.88
N TYR A 192 -20.24 6.84 5.92
CA TYR A 192 -21.01 8.04 6.18
C TYR A 192 -20.78 8.61 7.58
N LEU A 193 -20.76 7.78 8.62
CA LEU A 193 -20.57 8.22 10.02
C LEU A 193 -19.18 8.82 10.27
N ARG A 194 -18.19 8.51 9.43
CA ARG A 194 -16.86 9.14 9.46
C ARG A 194 -16.82 10.54 8.85
N THR A 195 -17.85 10.94 8.11
CA THR A 195 -17.96 12.30 7.56
C THR A 195 -18.37 13.32 8.62
N GLU A 196 -18.17 14.62 8.36
CA GLU A 196 -18.58 15.68 9.28
C GLU A 196 -20.07 15.64 9.63
N PRO A 197 -21.02 15.52 8.66
CA PRO A 197 -22.44 15.39 8.99
C PRO A 197 -22.79 14.09 9.73
N GLY A 198 -22.04 13.01 9.50
CA GLY A 198 -22.20 11.75 10.22
C GLY A 198 -21.80 11.86 11.69
N ARG A 199 -20.69 12.52 11.97
CA ARG A 199 -20.21 12.77 13.36
C ARG A 199 -21.18 13.68 14.14
N ALA A 200 -21.74 14.71 13.48
CA ALA A 200 -22.76 15.55 14.10
C ALA A 200 -23.97 14.72 14.56
N LYS A 201 -24.43 13.77 13.73
CA LYS A 201 -25.52 12.86 14.11
C LYS A 201 -25.17 11.95 15.30
N LEU A 202 -23.93 11.47 15.42
CA LEU A 202 -23.50 10.69 16.57
C LEU A 202 -23.48 11.55 17.83
N ALA A 203 -23.06 12.81 17.74
CA ALA A 203 -23.09 13.75 18.86
C ALA A 203 -24.53 14.05 19.31
N ASP A 204 -25.45 14.26 18.38
CA ASP A 204 -26.88 14.48 18.68
C ASP A 204 -27.50 13.24 19.35
N LEU A 205 -27.20 12.05 18.86
CA LEU A 205 -27.66 10.79 19.47
C LEU A 205 -27.15 10.66 20.90
N ARG A 206 -25.87 10.93 21.14
CA ARG A 206 -25.28 10.91 22.47
C ARG A 206 -25.98 11.87 23.41
N ALA A 207 -26.22 13.10 22.97
CA ALA A 207 -26.89 14.11 23.78
C ALA A 207 -28.34 13.73 24.15
N SER A 208 -29.07 13.04 23.23
CA SER A 208 -30.44 12.58 23.52
C SER A 208 -30.46 11.48 24.59
N LEU A 209 -29.50 10.54 24.55
CA LEU A 209 -29.38 9.47 25.56
C LEU A 209 -29.03 10.00 26.96
N ASP A 210 -28.19 11.05 27.05
CA ASP A 210 -27.82 11.68 28.31
C ASP A 210 -29.01 12.46 28.94
N THR A 211 -30.05 12.79 28.15
CA THR A 211 -31.23 13.52 28.63
C THR A 211 -32.33 12.59 29.17
N GLU A 212 -32.29 11.31 28.79
CA GLU A 212 -33.28 10.28 29.21
C GLU A 212 -32.82 9.46 30.42
N SER A 213 -31.61 9.70 30.94
CA SER A 213 -31.03 9.05 32.12
C SER A 213 -31.11 9.94 33.35
#